data_586130768c94bb4dd82385e9faf309e3
#
_entry.id   586130768c94bb4dd82385e9faf309e3
#
_cell.length_a   1.000
_cell.length_b   1.000
_cell.length_c   1.000
_cell.angle_alpha   90.00
_cell.angle_beta   90.00
_cell.angle_gamma   90.00
#
_symmetry.space_group_name_H-M   'P 1'
#
loop_
_entity.id
_entity.type
_entity.pdbx_description
1 polymer ?
#
loop_
_entity_poly.entity_id
_entity_poly.type
_entity_poly.pdbx_seq_one_letter_code
_entity_poly.pdbx_strand_id
1 'polypeptide(L)'
;PCILIWSCGNESCGGRNIYEMSEFFRRADPTRLVHYEGIFWDRSYPMSSDMESQMYTKAADIEAFLKEHRDKPFIACEYTHAMGNSCGGMHKYTELAEREPLYQGGFIWDFGDQAIRRRGRDGEEVFLYGGDFGDRPSDYNFSGNGIFFADRRATAKLQEVKYNYQDFTLRPAWNGVEIENKSLFSDADDYELRMTLLLDGRKVWGTRQLGHSVAPGETKFIDTVIYKMPYLGAGEYVLTASLCLRYEELWAPVGYEIAFGQAVVVPPAGAAARLFDILGRCNAAPYCVPLATCGDLRIVVSDINLGVQGAGFSLMFSSAQGNLVSYRYGGRELIEELPQPSFWRAPTDNDYGCHAPADTAQWKLASLYRCCTQIAWSTDDAPLTVIDGYFGKAGTGERRAARVTVRFTYALAAHPAAHCTVTYTVDAAGAVDVALDYEPTDGMPALPDFAMLFTLAADYDRIRYYGYGPKENYADRHRGARLGIYESTAAEEVEPYLRPQETGNHGGVRWIELRDRSGHGLRLTGAAPMEASALPYRPHELENARHAYDLPRSAHTYLRASAGMCGIGGDDSWGAPVLTEYTHPNAARHLRFTMQGI
;
A
#
# COMPACT_ATOMS: atom_id res chain seq x y z
N PRO A 1 -36.85 -15.77 -6.26
CA PRO A 1 -36.56 -15.12 -4.97
C PRO A 1 -35.19 -14.39 -4.97
N CYS A 2 -34.26 -14.70 -5.92
CA CYS A 2 -32.95 -14.06 -5.99
C CYS A 2 -32.98 -12.64 -6.63
N ILE A 3 -34.01 -12.32 -7.41
CA ILE A 3 -34.17 -10.98 -8.01
C ILE A 3 -34.90 -10.09 -7.01
N LEU A 4 -34.30 -8.95 -6.67
CA LEU A 4 -34.84 -7.97 -5.74
C LEU A 4 -35.37 -6.73 -6.47
N ILE A 5 -34.75 -6.35 -7.58
CA ILE A 5 -35.02 -5.14 -8.34
C ILE A 5 -34.98 -5.49 -9.84
N TRP A 6 -35.95 -5.01 -10.61
CA TRP A 6 -35.95 -5.06 -12.08
C TRP A 6 -35.29 -3.80 -12.63
N SER A 7 -34.31 -3.94 -13.52
CA SER A 7 -33.68 -2.80 -14.19
C SER A 7 -34.16 -2.67 -15.62
N CYS A 8 -34.54 -1.46 -16.04
CA CYS A 8 -35.01 -1.15 -17.37
C CYS A 8 -33.93 -1.06 -18.45
N GLY A 9 -32.65 -1.13 -18.06
CA GLY A 9 -31.55 -1.06 -19.03
C GLY A 9 -30.35 -0.28 -18.49
N ASN A 10 -29.39 -0.07 -19.39
CA ASN A 10 -28.12 0.59 -19.12
C ASN A 10 -27.84 1.63 -20.20
N GLU A 11 -27.40 2.84 -19.82
CA GLU A 11 -26.91 3.93 -20.69
C GLU A 11 -27.84 4.29 -21.86
N SER A 12 -29.15 4.34 -21.61
CA SER A 12 -30.18 4.50 -22.66
C SER A 12 -30.93 5.86 -22.62
N CYS A 13 -30.33 6.86 -22.05
CA CYS A 13 -30.81 8.27 -21.99
C CYS A 13 -32.18 8.52 -21.32
N GLY A 14 -33.04 7.56 -21.15
CA GLY A 14 -34.39 7.75 -20.59
C GLY A 14 -35.50 7.99 -21.65
N GLY A 15 -36.61 8.60 -21.22
CA GLY A 15 -37.74 8.92 -22.10
C GLY A 15 -38.92 7.97 -21.96
N ARG A 16 -39.94 8.18 -22.84
CA ARG A 16 -41.22 7.50 -22.78
C ARG A 16 -41.10 5.97 -22.84
N ASN A 17 -40.23 5.44 -23.69
CA ASN A 17 -40.10 3.99 -23.85
C ASN A 17 -39.59 3.30 -22.57
N ILE A 18 -38.61 3.91 -21.87
CA ILE A 18 -38.14 3.45 -20.59
C ILE A 18 -39.23 3.52 -19.52
N TYR A 19 -39.99 4.61 -19.51
CA TYR A 19 -41.13 4.75 -18.61
C TYR A 19 -42.22 3.69 -18.88
N GLU A 20 -42.60 3.44 -20.11
CA GLU A 20 -43.59 2.40 -20.45
C GLU A 20 -43.10 1.00 -20.11
N MET A 21 -41.82 0.73 -20.27
CA MET A 21 -41.18 -0.53 -19.82
C MET A 21 -41.21 -0.66 -18.29
N SER A 22 -40.89 0.39 -17.57
CA SER A 22 -40.98 0.44 -16.11
C SER A 22 -42.42 0.11 -15.63
N GLU A 23 -43.42 0.74 -16.24
CA GLU A 23 -44.84 0.46 -15.98
C GLU A 23 -45.22 -1.01 -16.31
N PHE A 24 -44.63 -1.56 -17.36
CA PHE A 24 -44.81 -2.98 -17.67
C PHE A 24 -44.26 -3.89 -16.57
N PHE A 25 -43.03 -3.65 -16.08
CA PHE A 25 -42.45 -4.43 -14.99
C PHE A 25 -43.32 -4.35 -13.72
N ARG A 26 -43.81 -3.17 -13.32
CA ARG A 26 -44.67 -3.00 -12.14
C ARG A 26 -45.98 -3.79 -12.26
N ARG A 27 -46.56 -3.85 -13.47
CA ARG A 27 -47.78 -4.65 -13.71
C ARG A 27 -47.48 -6.16 -13.74
N ALA A 28 -46.34 -6.55 -14.31
CA ALA A 28 -45.97 -7.96 -14.46
C ALA A 28 -45.51 -8.58 -13.13
N ASP A 29 -44.81 -7.80 -12.29
CA ASP A 29 -44.32 -8.23 -10.98
C ASP A 29 -44.41 -7.10 -9.94
N PRO A 30 -45.60 -6.94 -9.30
CA PRO A 30 -45.79 -5.87 -8.32
C PRO A 30 -45.05 -6.10 -6.99
N THR A 31 -44.28 -7.18 -6.85
CA THR A 31 -43.57 -7.52 -5.63
C THR A 31 -42.14 -7.00 -5.58
N ARG A 32 -41.65 -6.38 -6.66
CA ARG A 32 -40.27 -5.89 -6.78
C ARG A 32 -40.23 -4.43 -7.21
N LEU A 33 -39.17 -3.76 -6.78
CA LEU A 33 -38.88 -2.41 -7.23
C LEU A 33 -38.37 -2.40 -8.66
N VAL A 34 -38.55 -1.28 -9.33
CA VAL A 34 -38.03 -1.04 -10.68
C VAL A 34 -36.98 0.04 -10.64
N HIS A 35 -35.86 -0.25 -11.27
CA HIS A 35 -34.70 0.62 -11.37
C HIS A 35 -34.43 1.06 -12.81
N TYR A 36 -34.00 2.28 -12.97
CA TYR A 36 -33.38 2.77 -14.20
C TYR A 36 -32.27 3.75 -13.84
N GLU A 37 -31.03 3.48 -14.26
CA GLU A 37 -29.85 4.25 -13.89
C GLU A 37 -29.85 5.66 -14.51
N GLY A 38 -30.35 5.78 -15.76
CA GLY A 38 -30.34 7.02 -16.52
C GLY A 38 -31.45 7.98 -16.17
N ILE A 39 -32.18 7.84 -15.06
CA ILE A 39 -33.25 8.73 -14.62
C ILE A 39 -32.78 10.20 -14.52
N PHE A 40 -31.53 10.45 -14.27
CA PHE A 40 -30.96 11.80 -14.18
C PHE A 40 -30.75 12.47 -15.54
N TRP A 41 -30.67 11.70 -16.65
CA TRP A 41 -30.56 12.23 -18.01
C TRP A 41 -31.84 12.84 -18.52
N ASP A 42 -32.99 12.26 -18.15
CA ASP A 42 -34.32 12.76 -18.58
C ASP A 42 -35.29 12.77 -17.38
N ARG A 43 -35.41 13.92 -16.77
CA ARG A 43 -36.32 14.16 -15.64
C ARG A 43 -37.78 14.30 -16.04
N SER A 44 -38.16 14.19 -17.34
CA SER A 44 -39.55 14.24 -17.79
C SER A 44 -40.37 13.04 -17.30
N TYR A 45 -39.71 11.93 -16.98
CA TYR A 45 -40.36 10.71 -16.50
C TYR A 45 -39.75 10.23 -15.17
N PRO A 46 -39.96 10.97 -14.05
CA PRO A 46 -39.33 10.68 -12.79
C PRO A 46 -39.75 9.33 -12.18
N MET A 47 -40.89 8.78 -12.64
CA MET A 47 -41.42 7.48 -12.22
C MET A 47 -40.84 6.30 -13.01
N SER A 48 -39.90 6.53 -13.90
CA SER A 48 -39.16 5.42 -14.57
C SER A 48 -38.38 4.56 -13.61
N SER A 49 -37.98 5.09 -12.45
CA SER A 49 -37.26 4.36 -11.40
C SER A 49 -37.87 4.64 -10.04
N ASP A 50 -37.92 3.63 -9.15
CA ASP A 50 -38.37 3.78 -7.76
C ASP A 50 -37.28 4.39 -6.87
N MET A 51 -36.05 4.53 -7.38
CA MET A 51 -34.90 5.11 -6.71
C MET A 51 -34.16 6.09 -7.62
N GLU A 52 -33.41 7.00 -7.01
CA GLU A 52 -32.38 7.75 -7.73
C GLU A 52 -31.20 6.82 -7.99
N SER A 53 -30.57 6.99 -9.14
CA SER A 53 -29.43 6.19 -9.53
C SER A 53 -28.53 6.97 -10.48
N GLN A 54 -27.24 6.74 -10.35
CA GLN A 54 -26.22 7.25 -11.25
C GLN A 54 -24.96 6.38 -11.14
N MET A 55 -24.21 6.30 -12.23
CA MET A 55 -22.89 5.66 -12.26
C MET A 55 -21.82 6.58 -11.70
N TYR A 56 -20.89 6.04 -10.94
CA TYR A 56 -19.62 6.67 -10.51
C TYR A 56 -19.75 8.05 -9.86
N THR A 57 -20.91 8.37 -9.31
CA THR A 57 -21.09 9.60 -8.53
C THR A 57 -20.27 9.50 -7.26
N LYS A 58 -19.46 10.51 -6.98
CA LYS A 58 -18.61 10.54 -5.79
C LYS A 58 -19.45 10.55 -4.51
N ALA A 59 -18.96 9.90 -3.46
CA ALA A 59 -19.69 9.81 -2.19
C ALA A 59 -20.10 11.19 -1.63
N ALA A 60 -19.23 12.22 -1.77
CA ALA A 60 -19.54 13.58 -1.34
C ALA A 60 -20.69 14.22 -2.16
N ASP A 61 -20.75 13.93 -3.46
CA ASP A 61 -21.80 14.46 -4.34
C ASP A 61 -23.14 13.77 -4.08
N ILE A 62 -23.14 12.46 -3.79
CA ILE A 62 -24.34 11.73 -3.33
C ILE A 62 -24.84 12.33 -2.01
N GLU A 63 -23.97 12.58 -1.06
CA GLU A 63 -24.34 13.19 0.22
C GLU A 63 -24.92 14.61 0.03
N ALA A 64 -24.33 15.40 -0.85
CA ALA A 64 -24.82 16.74 -1.19
C ALA A 64 -26.20 16.67 -1.85
N PHE A 65 -26.39 15.77 -2.83
CA PHE A 65 -27.66 15.56 -3.52
C PHE A 65 -28.78 15.15 -2.54
N LEU A 66 -28.50 14.20 -1.66
CA LEU A 66 -29.48 13.69 -0.70
C LEU A 66 -29.86 14.70 0.41
N LYS A 67 -29.09 15.75 0.64
CA LYS A 67 -29.51 16.86 1.54
C LYS A 67 -30.72 17.63 1.00
N GLU A 68 -30.83 17.73 -0.32
CA GLU A 68 -31.89 18.49 -1.00
C GLU A 68 -33.01 17.60 -1.53
N HIS A 69 -32.73 16.33 -1.89
CA HIS A 69 -33.65 15.39 -2.52
C HIS A 69 -33.91 14.19 -1.59
N ARG A 70 -35.05 14.22 -0.90
CA ARG A 70 -35.40 13.22 0.12
C ARG A 70 -36.59 12.31 -0.25
N ASP A 71 -37.04 12.35 -1.49
CA ASP A 71 -38.24 11.66 -1.96
C ASP A 71 -37.98 10.23 -2.40
N LYS A 72 -36.74 9.88 -2.75
CA LYS A 72 -36.32 8.55 -3.16
C LYS A 72 -35.00 8.14 -2.51
N PRO A 73 -34.78 6.83 -2.27
CA PRO A 73 -33.46 6.33 -1.95
C PRO A 73 -32.52 6.49 -3.15
N PHE A 74 -31.21 6.61 -2.88
CA PHE A 74 -30.16 6.63 -3.90
C PHE A 74 -29.40 5.32 -3.90
N ILE A 75 -29.17 4.74 -5.06
CA ILE A 75 -28.29 3.59 -5.27
C ILE A 75 -27.29 3.90 -6.38
N ALA A 76 -26.01 3.70 -6.15
CA ALA A 76 -25.01 3.79 -7.21
C ALA A 76 -25.04 2.49 -8.02
N CYS A 77 -25.63 2.54 -9.22
CA CYS A 77 -25.72 1.33 -10.06
C CYS A 77 -24.37 0.80 -10.52
N GLU A 78 -23.38 1.69 -10.58
CA GLU A 78 -21.96 1.35 -10.70
C GLU A 78 -21.15 2.32 -9.85
N TYR A 79 -20.14 1.81 -9.13
CA TYR A 79 -19.23 2.62 -8.37
C TYR A 79 -17.89 1.89 -8.18
N THR A 80 -16.85 2.60 -7.75
CA THR A 80 -15.55 2.01 -7.45
C THR A 80 -15.06 1.17 -8.63
N HIS A 81 -14.80 1.85 -9.78
CA HIS A 81 -14.34 1.18 -11.01
C HIS A 81 -13.03 0.43 -10.75
N ALA A 82 -13.10 -0.90 -10.79
CA ALA A 82 -12.03 -1.77 -10.31
C ALA A 82 -10.96 -2.08 -11.36
N MET A 83 -10.73 -1.17 -12.31
CA MET A 83 -9.76 -1.36 -13.40
C MET A 83 -8.32 -1.33 -12.90
N GLY A 84 -7.56 -2.38 -13.23
CA GLY A 84 -6.15 -2.52 -12.81
C GLY A 84 -5.96 -2.36 -11.31
N ASN A 85 -4.97 -1.57 -10.90
CA ASN A 85 -4.70 -1.23 -9.51
C ASN A 85 -5.57 -0.04 -9.08
N SER A 86 -6.68 -0.30 -8.40
CA SER A 86 -7.75 0.64 -8.11
C SER A 86 -8.47 0.33 -6.79
N CYS A 87 -9.73 0.73 -6.65
CA CYS A 87 -10.56 0.64 -5.44
C CYS A 87 -10.05 1.50 -4.27
N GLY A 88 -9.30 2.56 -4.55
CA GLY A 88 -8.94 3.58 -3.57
C GLY A 88 -10.17 4.39 -3.14
N GLY A 89 -10.26 4.72 -1.85
CA GLY A 89 -11.36 5.53 -1.32
C GLY A 89 -12.70 4.81 -1.16
N MET A 90 -12.80 3.51 -1.43
CA MET A 90 -14.06 2.73 -1.34
C MET A 90 -14.80 2.92 -0.01
N HIS A 91 -14.06 3.04 1.08
CA HIS A 91 -14.63 3.27 2.40
C HIS A 91 -15.51 4.53 2.53
N LYS A 92 -15.30 5.53 1.66
CA LYS A 92 -16.15 6.75 1.67
C LYS A 92 -17.60 6.42 1.35
N TYR A 93 -17.82 5.46 0.46
CA TYR A 93 -19.16 5.01 0.08
C TYR A 93 -19.80 4.15 1.17
N THR A 94 -19.08 3.20 1.74
CA THR A 94 -19.63 2.35 2.81
C THR A 94 -19.91 3.14 4.08
N GLU A 95 -19.04 4.07 4.47
CA GLU A 95 -19.29 5.00 5.58
C GLU A 95 -20.47 5.94 5.31
N LEU A 96 -20.70 6.35 4.05
CA LEU A 96 -21.88 7.14 3.70
C LEU A 96 -23.16 6.32 3.89
N ALA A 97 -23.17 5.06 3.45
CA ALA A 97 -24.31 4.15 3.65
C ALA A 97 -24.65 3.90 5.12
N GLU A 98 -23.65 3.96 6.02
CA GLU A 98 -23.87 3.81 7.46
C GLU A 98 -24.54 5.04 8.10
N ARG A 99 -24.31 6.25 7.58
CA ARG A 99 -24.81 7.50 8.17
C ARG A 99 -25.97 8.18 7.46
N GLU A 100 -26.19 7.88 6.16
CA GLU A 100 -27.27 8.45 5.34
C GLU A 100 -28.28 7.38 4.97
N PRO A 101 -29.46 7.34 5.65
CA PRO A 101 -30.45 6.28 5.46
C PRO A 101 -31.02 6.16 4.04
N LEU A 102 -30.97 7.22 3.24
CA LEU A 102 -31.43 7.17 1.85
C LEU A 102 -30.37 6.68 0.88
N TYR A 103 -29.10 6.61 1.27
CA TYR A 103 -28.08 5.99 0.44
C TYR A 103 -28.03 4.49 0.71
N GLN A 104 -28.44 3.69 -0.26
CA GLN A 104 -28.57 2.23 -0.14
C GLN A 104 -27.34 1.47 -0.64
N GLY A 105 -26.22 2.17 -0.89
CA GLY A 105 -24.97 1.57 -1.37
C GLY A 105 -24.88 1.54 -2.89
N GLY A 106 -24.12 0.58 -3.42
CA GLY A 106 -23.84 0.50 -4.85
C GLY A 106 -23.27 -0.86 -5.25
N PHE A 107 -23.01 -1.00 -6.55
CA PHE A 107 -22.44 -2.20 -7.16
C PHE A 107 -21.06 -1.87 -7.73
N ILE A 108 -20.03 -2.61 -7.31
CA ILE A 108 -18.69 -2.46 -7.85
C ILE A 108 -18.68 -2.86 -9.32
N TRP A 109 -18.12 -2.04 -10.19
CA TRP A 109 -17.82 -2.42 -11.55
C TRP A 109 -16.33 -2.81 -11.67
N ASP A 110 -15.93 -4.07 -11.78
CA ASP A 110 -16.78 -5.22 -12.02
C ASP A 110 -16.33 -6.40 -11.13
N PHE A 111 -17.00 -7.55 -11.25
CA PHE A 111 -16.67 -8.74 -10.48
C PHE A 111 -15.36 -9.41 -10.94
N GLY A 112 -15.17 -9.57 -12.24
CA GLY A 112 -13.98 -10.25 -12.78
C GLY A 112 -13.51 -9.69 -14.10
N ASP A 113 -12.19 -9.58 -14.25
CA ASP A 113 -11.59 -9.16 -15.51
C ASP A 113 -12.15 -9.95 -16.69
N GLN A 114 -12.53 -9.22 -17.73
CA GLN A 114 -13.04 -9.80 -18.97
C GLN A 114 -11.92 -9.87 -19.99
N ALA A 115 -11.13 -10.95 -19.96
CA ALA A 115 -10.01 -11.16 -20.86
C ALA A 115 -10.08 -12.53 -21.53
N ILE A 116 -9.48 -12.65 -22.71
CA ILE A 116 -9.48 -13.88 -23.49
C ILE A 116 -8.20 -14.66 -23.22
N ARG A 117 -8.36 -15.86 -22.67
CA ARG A 117 -7.25 -16.75 -22.38
C ARG A 117 -6.68 -17.35 -23.67
N ARG A 118 -5.37 -17.26 -23.84
CA ARG A 118 -4.60 -17.85 -24.93
C ARG A 118 -3.35 -18.52 -24.41
N ARG A 119 -2.75 -19.37 -25.24
CA ARG A 119 -1.38 -19.85 -25.04
C ARG A 119 -0.40 -18.92 -25.77
N GLY A 120 0.56 -18.40 -25.02
CA GLY A 120 1.66 -17.61 -25.54
C GLY A 120 2.65 -18.45 -26.38
N ARG A 121 3.71 -17.80 -26.84
CA ARG A 121 4.71 -18.45 -27.74
C ARG A 121 5.48 -19.57 -27.05
N ASP A 122 5.73 -19.46 -25.77
CA ASP A 122 6.47 -20.42 -24.96
C ASP A 122 5.55 -21.46 -24.29
N GLY A 123 4.23 -21.44 -24.64
CA GLY A 123 3.22 -22.34 -24.11
C GLY A 123 2.59 -21.91 -22.79
N GLU A 124 3.02 -20.79 -22.22
CA GLU A 124 2.46 -20.15 -21.03
C GLU A 124 1.03 -19.66 -21.28
N GLU A 125 0.25 -19.58 -20.22
CA GLU A 125 -1.08 -18.98 -20.26
C GLU A 125 -0.99 -17.46 -20.22
N VAL A 126 -1.62 -16.78 -21.19
CA VAL A 126 -1.68 -15.33 -21.30
C VAL A 126 -3.13 -14.86 -21.43
N PHE A 127 -3.42 -13.68 -20.94
CA PHE A 127 -4.71 -13.03 -21.05
C PHE A 127 -4.59 -11.82 -21.98
N LEU A 128 -5.47 -11.80 -22.98
CA LEU A 128 -5.50 -10.82 -24.06
C LEU A 128 -6.74 -9.94 -23.94
N TYR A 129 -6.63 -8.71 -24.40
CA TYR A 129 -7.69 -7.70 -24.35
C TYR A 129 -7.88 -7.01 -25.71
N GLY A 130 -8.70 -5.97 -25.77
CA GLY A 130 -9.01 -5.25 -27.00
C GLY A 130 -7.78 -4.73 -27.74
N GLY A 131 -7.76 -4.90 -29.06
CA GLY A 131 -6.64 -4.55 -29.96
C GLY A 131 -5.65 -5.69 -30.22
N ASP A 132 -5.62 -6.73 -29.38
CA ASP A 132 -4.71 -7.89 -29.55
C ASP A 132 -5.12 -8.81 -30.72
N PHE A 133 -6.34 -8.69 -31.19
CA PHE A 133 -6.92 -9.49 -32.28
C PHE A 133 -6.94 -8.73 -33.62
N GLY A 134 -6.28 -7.57 -33.69
CA GLY A 134 -6.30 -6.71 -34.88
C GLY A 134 -7.54 -5.84 -34.99
N ASP A 135 -8.38 -5.85 -33.97
CA ASP A 135 -9.57 -5.01 -33.85
C ASP A 135 -9.17 -3.55 -33.62
N ARG A 136 -9.75 -2.66 -34.44
CA ARG A 136 -9.51 -1.20 -34.38
C ARG A 136 -10.73 -0.46 -34.90
N PRO A 137 -11.24 0.58 -34.18
CA PRO A 137 -10.76 1.06 -32.87
C PRO A 137 -10.97 0.03 -31.76
N SER A 138 -10.32 0.24 -30.61
CA SER A 138 -10.40 -0.62 -29.43
C SER A 138 -10.20 0.21 -28.17
N ASP A 139 -10.87 -0.16 -27.07
CA ASP A 139 -10.69 0.43 -25.74
C ASP A 139 -9.61 -0.29 -24.92
N TYR A 140 -8.81 -1.14 -25.58
CA TYR A 140 -7.67 -1.86 -24.98
C TYR A 140 -8.05 -2.65 -23.72
N ASN A 141 -7.36 -2.42 -22.60
CA ASN A 141 -7.55 -3.13 -21.34
C ASN A 141 -8.72 -2.62 -20.49
N PHE A 142 -9.65 -1.82 -21.03
CA PHE A 142 -10.85 -1.37 -20.31
C PHE A 142 -11.77 -2.51 -19.84
N SER A 143 -11.61 -3.70 -20.41
CA SER A 143 -12.26 -4.92 -19.94
C SER A 143 -11.62 -5.54 -18.67
N GLY A 144 -10.49 -5.02 -18.21
CA GLY A 144 -9.75 -5.47 -17.04
C GLY A 144 -10.14 -4.74 -15.75
N ASN A 145 -11.42 -4.80 -15.40
CA ASN A 145 -12.02 -4.01 -14.32
C ASN A 145 -12.58 -4.87 -13.17
N GLY A 146 -12.06 -6.09 -13.00
CA GLY A 146 -12.52 -7.02 -11.99
C GLY A 146 -11.86 -6.89 -10.62
N ILE A 147 -12.63 -7.18 -9.55
CA ILE A 147 -12.07 -7.48 -8.22
C ILE A 147 -11.45 -8.89 -8.16
N PHE A 148 -11.68 -9.71 -9.19
CA PHE A 148 -10.98 -10.95 -9.47
C PHE A 148 -10.30 -10.85 -10.83
N PHE A 149 -9.15 -11.52 -10.98
CA PHE A 149 -8.52 -11.69 -12.28
C PHE A 149 -9.37 -12.54 -13.22
N ALA A 150 -9.07 -12.53 -14.52
CA ALA A 150 -9.79 -13.29 -15.53
C ALA A 150 -9.81 -14.81 -15.28
N ASP A 151 -8.82 -15.35 -14.58
CA ASP A 151 -8.74 -16.74 -14.12
C ASP A 151 -9.45 -17.01 -12.79
N ARG A 152 -10.13 -16.01 -12.24
CA ARG A 152 -10.85 -16.05 -10.97
C ARG A 152 -9.97 -16.09 -9.71
N ARG A 153 -8.66 -15.91 -9.82
CA ARG A 153 -7.84 -15.61 -8.64
C ARG A 153 -8.23 -14.25 -8.06
N ALA A 154 -8.23 -14.16 -6.74
CA ALA A 154 -8.49 -12.90 -6.04
C ALA A 154 -7.39 -11.87 -6.33
N THR A 155 -7.77 -10.65 -6.67
CA THR A 155 -6.84 -9.52 -6.73
C THR A 155 -6.54 -8.98 -5.32
N ALA A 156 -5.53 -8.13 -5.20
CA ALA A 156 -5.25 -7.42 -3.94
C ALA A 156 -6.42 -6.51 -3.49
N LYS A 157 -7.25 -6.05 -4.42
CA LYS A 157 -8.46 -5.25 -4.13
C LYS A 157 -9.47 -5.98 -3.24
N LEU A 158 -9.55 -7.32 -3.37
CA LEU A 158 -10.55 -8.11 -2.65
C LEU A 158 -10.39 -8.03 -1.12
N GLN A 159 -9.18 -7.88 -0.60
CA GLN A 159 -8.99 -7.71 0.84
C GLN A 159 -9.63 -6.40 1.34
N GLU A 160 -9.59 -5.32 0.55
CA GLU A 160 -10.23 -4.05 0.86
C GLU A 160 -11.75 -4.15 0.74
N VAL A 161 -12.25 -4.79 -0.34
CA VAL A 161 -13.69 -5.04 -0.55
C VAL A 161 -14.27 -5.85 0.61
N LYS A 162 -13.60 -6.94 1.00
CA LYS A 162 -14.02 -7.78 2.13
C LYS A 162 -14.13 -6.97 3.43
N TYR A 163 -13.17 -6.11 3.71
CA TYR A 163 -13.19 -5.28 4.92
C TYR A 163 -14.33 -4.27 4.90
N ASN A 164 -14.50 -3.57 3.79
CA ASN A 164 -15.53 -2.53 3.68
C ASN A 164 -16.96 -3.11 3.68
N TYR A 165 -17.14 -4.37 3.30
CA TYR A 165 -18.45 -5.05 3.26
C TYR A 165 -18.74 -5.90 4.50
N GLN A 166 -17.88 -5.88 5.52
CA GLN A 166 -18.16 -6.62 6.76
C GLN A 166 -19.32 -6.00 7.53
N ASP A 167 -20.20 -6.84 8.06
CA ASP A 167 -21.40 -6.44 8.82
C ASP A 167 -21.08 -6.06 10.28
N PHE A 168 -19.86 -6.23 10.71
CA PHE A 168 -19.44 -5.92 12.08
C PHE A 168 -18.23 -5.00 12.06
N THR A 169 -18.26 -3.95 12.87
CA THR A 169 -17.07 -3.14 13.14
C THR A 169 -16.50 -3.56 14.50
N LEU A 170 -15.24 -4.00 14.50
CA LEU A 170 -14.54 -4.41 15.70
C LEU A 170 -13.45 -3.38 16.03
N ARG A 171 -13.50 -2.82 17.25
CA ARG A 171 -12.51 -1.84 17.74
C ARG A 171 -11.78 -2.43 18.95
N PRO A 172 -10.65 -3.14 18.73
CA PRO A 172 -9.88 -3.73 19.81
C PRO A 172 -9.28 -2.68 20.74
N ALA A 173 -9.33 -2.96 22.05
CA ALA A 173 -8.69 -2.18 23.10
C ALA A 173 -7.97 -3.12 24.06
N TRP A 174 -7.08 -2.60 24.93
CA TRP A 174 -6.27 -3.46 25.81
C TRP A 174 -7.09 -4.41 26.70
N ASN A 175 -8.29 -4.04 27.11
CA ASN A 175 -9.13 -4.82 28.01
C ASN A 175 -10.31 -5.53 27.33
N GLY A 176 -10.45 -5.41 26.01
CA GLY A 176 -11.55 -6.03 25.30
C GLY A 176 -11.69 -5.58 23.86
N VAL A 177 -12.90 -5.69 23.35
CA VAL A 177 -13.24 -5.22 22.00
C VAL A 177 -14.64 -4.60 22.03
N GLU A 178 -14.77 -3.41 21.46
CA GLU A 178 -16.07 -2.87 21.11
C GLU A 178 -16.52 -3.50 19.79
N ILE A 179 -17.71 -4.08 19.80
CA ILE A 179 -18.35 -4.67 18.63
C ILE A 179 -19.59 -3.84 18.32
N GLU A 180 -19.64 -3.30 17.12
CA GLU A 180 -20.80 -2.68 16.52
C GLU A 180 -21.38 -3.64 15.48
N ASN A 181 -22.60 -4.09 15.70
CA ASN A 181 -23.30 -5.01 14.82
C ASN A 181 -24.16 -4.22 13.83
N LYS A 182 -23.75 -4.17 12.57
CA LYS A 182 -24.45 -3.50 11.47
C LYS A 182 -25.36 -4.44 10.67
N SER A 183 -25.37 -5.75 11.02
CA SER A 183 -26.24 -6.73 10.37
C SER A 183 -27.71 -6.44 10.67
N LEU A 184 -28.60 -6.95 9.83
CA LEU A 184 -30.05 -6.83 10.02
C LEU A 184 -30.65 -8.00 10.80
N PHE A 185 -29.98 -9.17 10.81
CA PHE A 185 -30.59 -10.42 11.27
C PHE A 185 -29.70 -11.26 12.19
N SER A 186 -28.36 -11.13 12.10
CA SER A 186 -27.42 -11.99 12.81
C SER A 186 -26.93 -11.35 14.10
N ASP A 187 -26.92 -12.11 15.20
CA ASP A 187 -26.29 -11.70 16.46
C ASP A 187 -24.78 -12.02 16.42
N ALA A 188 -23.96 -11.24 17.10
CA ALA A 188 -22.53 -11.51 17.18
C ALA A 188 -22.22 -12.85 17.88
N ASP A 189 -23.13 -13.38 18.71
CA ASP A 189 -22.98 -14.70 19.36
C ASP A 189 -23.17 -15.89 18.40
N ASP A 190 -23.62 -15.64 17.16
CA ASP A 190 -23.62 -16.66 16.09
C ASP A 190 -22.20 -17.05 15.67
N TYR A 191 -21.20 -16.24 16.04
CA TYR A 191 -19.80 -16.38 15.65
C TYR A 191 -18.89 -16.66 16.84
N GLU A 192 -17.67 -17.12 16.57
CA GLU A 192 -16.58 -17.25 17.55
C GLU A 192 -15.73 -15.98 17.51
N LEU A 193 -15.60 -15.27 18.63
CA LEU A 193 -14.67 -14.16 18.78
C LEU A 193 -13.26 -14.71 19.03
N ARG A 194 -12.36 -14.43 18.12
CA ARG A 194 -10.93 -14.74 18.23
C ARG A 194 -10.13 -13.48 18.42
N MET A 195 -9.19 -13.51 19.38
CA MET A 195 -8.29 -12.39 19.58
C MET A 195 -6.84 -12.87 19.51
N THR A 196 -6.01 -12.07 18.89
CA THR A 196 -4.57 -12.34 18.73
C THR A 196 -3.78 -11.08 19.08
N LEU A 197 -2.83 -11.20 20.02
CA LEU A 197 -1.89 -10.14 20.36
C LEU A 197 -0.55 -10.42 19.72
N LEU A 198 -0.02 -9.42 19.03
CA LEU A 198 1.34 -9.40 18.53
C LEU A 198 2.20 -8.47 19.37
N LEU A 199 3.48 -8.78 19.53
CA LEU A 199 4.53 -7.91 20.03
C LEU A 199 5.60 -7.81 18.94
N ASP A 200 5.85 -6.60 18.45
CA ASP A 200 6.75 -6.35 17.32
C ASP A 200 6.46 -7.27 16.13
N GLY A 201 5.17 -7.44 15.80
CA GLY A 201 4.67 -8.27 14.71
C GLY A 201 4.64 -9.78 14.98
N ARG A 202 5.16 -10.28 16.11
CA ARG A 202 5.16 -11.71 16.46
C ARG A 202 4.03 -12.06 17.39
N LYS A 203 3.28 -13.12 17.08
CA LYS A 203 2.20 -13.60 17.94
C LYS A 203 2.73 -14.05 19.30
N VAL A 204 2.24 -13.41 20.37
CA VAL A 204 2.61 -13.69 21.74
C VAL A 204 1.46 -14.24 22.57
N TRP A 205 0.22 -14.02 22.15
CA TRP A 205 -0.98 -14.49 22.85
C TRP A 205 -2.16 -14.64 21.90
N GLY A 206 -3.13 -15.45 22.28
CA GLY A 206 -4.42 -15.53 21.58
C GLY A 206 -5.46 -16.24 22.42
N THR A 207 -6.72 -15.91 22.20
CA THR A 207 -7.89 -16.53 22.85
C THR A 207 -9.04 -16.70 21.87
N ARG A 208 -10.00 -17.54 22.30
CA ARG A 208 -11.30 -17.74 21.65
C ARG A 208 -12.38 -17.59 22.70
N GLN A 209 -13.47 -16.93 22.36
CA GLN A 209 -14.56 -16.64 23.27
C GLN A 209 -15.91 -16.87 22.57
N LEU A 210 -16.86 -17.37 23.33
CA LEU A 210 -18.29 -17.51 23.01
C LEU A 210 -19.11 -16.73 24.03
N GLY A 211 -20.38 -16.53 23.77
CA GLY A 211 -21.28 -15.86 24.72
C GLY A 211 -21.09 -14.35 24.74
N HIS A 212 -20.94 -13.73 23.60
CA HIS A 212 -20.74 -12.29 23.41
C HIS A 212 -21.87 -11.68 22.54
N SER A 213 -23.11 -11.90 22.95
CA SER A 213 -24.28 -11.37 22.24
C SER A 213 -24.22 -9.86 22.07
N VAL A 214 -24.33 -9.43 20.82
CA VAL A 214 -24.53 -8.05 20.36
C VAL A 214 -25.59 -8.13 19.27
N ALA A 215 -26.81 -7.71 19.60
CA ALA A 215 -27.95 -7.81 18.71
C ALA A 215 -27.80 -6.91 17.47
N PRO A 216 -28.54 -7.17 16.38
CA PRO A 216 -28.58 -6.29 15.20
C PRO A 216 -28.80 -4.82 15.57
N GLY A 217 -27.96 -3.93 15.06
CA GLY A 217 -27.98 -2.48 15.33
C GLY A 217 -27.44 -2.07 16.72
N GLU A 218 -26.96 -3.01 17.54
CA GLU A 218 -26.38 -2.73 18.86
C GLU A 218 -24.86 -2.48 18.78
N THR A 219 -24.36 -1.63 19.67
CA THR A 219 -22.92 -1.50 19.94
C THR A 219 -22.65 -1.87 21.38
N LYS A 220 -21.69 -2.74 21.62
CA LYS A 220 -21.38 -3.25 22.96
C LYS A 220 -19.89 -3.50 23.13
N PHE A 221 -19.38 -3.14 24.31
CA PHE A 221 -18.03 -3.51 24.69
C PHE A 221 -18.03 -4.91 25.33
N ILE A 222 -17.24 -5.80 24.78
CA ILE A 222 -17.04 -7.16 25.28
C ILE A 222 -15.73 -7.20 26.03
N ASP A 223 -15.82 -7.32 27.35
CA ASP A 223 -14.65 -7.57 28.18
C ASP A 223 -14.05 -8.93 27.83
N THR A 224 -12.77 -8.94 27.60
CA THR A 224 -12.04 -10.17 27.34
C THR A 224 -11.00 -10.40 28.44
N VAL A 225 -10.58 -11.66 28.63
CA VAL A 225 -9.58 -12.02 29.63
C VAL A 225 -8.17 -11.48 29.32
N ILE A 226 -8.08 -10.39 28.58
CA ILE A 226 -6.84 -9.69 28.16
C ILE A 226 -6.03 -9.21 29.39
N TYR A 227 -6.68 -8.87 30.51
CA TYR A 227 -5.98 -8.56 31.76
C TYR A 227 -5.13 -9.71 32.31
N LYS A 228 -5.26 -10.92 31.74
CA LYS A 228 -4.36 -12.06 32.00
C LYS A 228 -3.23 -12.19 30.99
N MET A 229 -3.13 -11.24 30.03
CA MET A 229 -2.03 -11.25 29.07
C MET A 229 -0.70 -11.01 29.76
N PRO A 230 0.33 -11.75 29.36
CA PRO A 230 1.67 -11.49 29.85
C PRO A 230 2.15 -10.14 29.30
N TYR A 231 2.62 -9.26 30.16
CA TYR A 231 3.43 -8.13 29.75
C TYR A 231 4.84 -8.63 29.43
N LEU A 232 5.24 -8.53 28.18
CA LEU A 232 6.51 -9.09 27.69
C LEU A 232 7.64 -8.05 27.54
N GLY A 233 7.41 -6.82 28.04
CA GLY A 233 8.40 -5.76 27.99
C GLY A 233 8.05 -4.63 27.00
N ALA A 234 9.05 -3.80 26.68
CA ALA A 234 8.88 -2.71 25.71
C ALA A 234 8.76 -3.26 24.29
N GLY A 235 7.89 -2.64 23.47
CA GLY A 235 7.64 -2.99 22.08
C GLY A 235 6.28 -2.52 21.61
N GLU A 236 5.98 -2.69 20.34
CA GLU A 236 4.69 -2.36 19.74
C GLU A 236 3.71 -3.53 19.90
N TYR A 237 2.63 -3.30 20.65
CA TYR A 237 1.58 -4.28 20.84
C TYR A 237 0.45 -4.04 19.83
N VAL A 238 0.11 -5.08 19.07
CA VAL A 238 -0.96 -5.03 18.08
C VAL A 238 -2.00 -6.09 18.40
N LEU A 239 -3.23 -5.66 18.63
CA LEU A 239 -4.35 -6.55 18.94
C LEU A 239 -5.28 -6.66 17.76
N THR A 240 -5.54 -7.88 17.31
CA THR A 240 -6.52 -8.21 16.28
C THR A 240 -7.69 -8.94 16.94
N ALA A 241 -8.91 -8.50 16.69
CA ALA A 241 -10.14 -9.20 17.02
C ALA A 241 -10.82 -9.64 15.72
N SER A 242 -11.33 -10.88 15.66
CA SER A 242 -12.00 -11.44 14.50
C SER A 242 -13.27 -12.20 14.92
N LEU A 243 -14.34 -12.05 14.15
CA LEU A 243 -15.52 -12.92 14.24
C LEU A 243 -15.41 -14.01 13.17
N CYS A 244 -15.53 -15.27 13.59
CA CYS A 244 -15.34 -16.44 12.71
C CYS A 244 -16.55 -17.37 12.80
N LEU A 245 -16.88 -18.04 11.70
CA LEU A 245 -17.94 -19.03 11.67
C LEU A 245 -17.70 -20.15 12.70
N ARG A 246 -18.72 -20.44 13.50
CA ARG A 246 -18.72 -21.55 14.48
C ARG A 246 -19.02 -22.89 13.83
N TYR A 247 -19.79 -22.87 12.75
CA TYR A 247 -20.25 -24.04 12.02
C TYR A 247 -19.92 -23.89 10.54
N GLU A 248 -19.91 -25.00 9.84
CA GLU A 248 -19.78 -25.03 8.39
C GLU A 248 -21.05 -24.47 7.75
N GLU A 249 -20.89 -23.58 6.80
CA GLU A 249 -21.94 -23.00 5.98
C GLU A 249 -21.78 -23.47 4.52
N LEU A 250 -22.83 -23.36 3.72
CA LEU A 250 -22.79 -23.75 2.29
C LEU A 250 -21.71 -22.99 1.50
N TRP A 251 -21.32 -21.81 1.95
CA TRP A 251 -20.42 -20.89 1.26
C TRP A 251 -19.03 -20.79 1.90
N ALA A 252 -18.85 -21.26 3.16
CA ALA A 252 -17.55 -21.20 3.83
C ALA A 252 -17.40 -22.25 4.94
N PRO A 253 -16.17 -22.74 5.17
CA PRO A 253 -15.89 -23.73 6.21
C PRO A 253 -15.92 -23.09 7.61
N VAL A 254 -16.02 -23.96 8.64
CA VAL A 254 -15.85 -23.60 10.04
C VAL A 254 -14.56 -22.79 10.24
N GLY A 255 -14.64 -21.72 11.03
CA GLY A 255 -13.50 -20.87 11.32
C GLY A 255 -13.19 -19.82 10.25
N TYR A 256 -13.98 -19.77 9.17
CA TYR A 256 -13.87 -18.69 8.18
C TYR A 256 -14.15 -17.34 8.87
N GLU A 257 -13.25 -16.37 8.66
CA GLU A 257 -13.37 -15.04 9.25
C GLU A 257 -14.32 -14.17 8.44
N ILE A 258 -15.37 -13.68 9.09
CA ILE A 258 -16.38 -12.81 8.47
C ILE A 258 -16.11 -11.32 8.69
N ALA A 259 -15.49 -10.97 9.82
CA ALA A 259 -15.11 -9.60 10.15
C ALA A 259 -13.88 -9.58 11.03
N PHE A 260 -13.12 -8.50 10.94
CA PHE A 260 -12.01 -8.24 11.84
C PHE A 260 -11.84 -6.74 12.13
N GLY A 261 -11.14 -6.45 13.21
CA GLY A 261 -10.58 -5.15 13.52
C GLY A 261 -9.21 -5.33 14.15
N GLN A 262 -8.34 -4.35 13.94
CA GLN A 262 -6.98 -4.35 14.47
C GLN A 262 -6.61 -2.98 15.01
N ALA A 263 -5.88 -2.93 16.13
CA ALA A 263 -5.38 -1.70 16.72
C ALA A 263 -4.00 -1.90 17.34
N VAL A 264 -3.18 -0.86 17.28
CA VAL A 264 -2.01 -0.73 18.15
C VAL A 264 -2.52 -0.37 19.53
N VAL A 265 -2.17 -1.18 20.53
CA VAL A 265 -2.69 -1.03 21.90
C VAL A 265 -1.56 -0.72 22.88
N VAL A 266 -1.85 0.15 23.85
CA VAL A 266 -0.88 0.53 24.88
C VAL A 266 -1.23 -0.23 26.18
N PRO A 267 -0.31 -1.01 26.74
CA PRO A 267 -0.50 -1.63 28.04
C PRO A 267 -0.76 -0.57 29.12
N PRO A 268 -1.69 -0.79 30.06
CA PRO A 268 -1.95 0.15 31.13
C PRO A 268 -0.71 0.33 32.01
N ALA A 269 -0.49 1.55 32.51
CA ALA A 269 0.60 1.86 33.43
C ALA A 269 0.50 0.94 34.68
N GLY A 270 1.57 0.20 34.98
CA GLY A 270 1.62 -0.76 36.08
C GLY A 270 1.39 -2.23 35.67
N ALA A 271 1.02 -2.54 34.43
CA ALA A 271 1.00 -3.91 33.92
C ALA A 271 2.41 -4.56 33.95
N ALA A 272 3.45 -3.73 33.83
CA ALA A 272 4.84 -4.13 33.91
C ALA A 272 5.27 -4.71 35.26
N ALA A 273 4.66 -4.26 36.37
CA ALA A 273 5.13 -4.59 37.72
C ALA A 273 4.68 -5.99 38.22
N ARG A 274 3.62 -6.56 37.64
CA ARG A 274 3.03 -7.80 38.17
C ARG A 274 3.61 -9.09 37.61
N LEU A 275 4.37 -9.04 36.56
CA LEU A 275 4.86 -10.25 35.88
C LEU A 275 6.33 -10.57 36.15
N PHE A 276 7.16 -9.59 36.51
CA PHE A 276 8.52 -9.85 36.97
C PHE A 276 8.58 -10.75 38.20
N ASP A 277 7.51 -10.80 39.01
CA ASP A 277 7.40 -11.65 40.18
C ASP A 277 7.01 -13.11 39.86
N ILE A 278 6.42 -13.42 38.71
CA ILE A 278 5.88 -14.76 38.39
C ILE A 278 6.78 -15.57 37.46
N LEU A 279 7.57 -14.95 36.61
CA LEU A 279 8.40 -15.62 35.61
C LEU A 279 9.87 -15.20 35.71
N GLY A 280 10.47 -15.41 36.87
CA GLY A 280 11.92 -15.38 36.95
C GLY A 280 12.53 -16.21 35.81
N ARG A 281 13.15 -15.54 34.85
CA ARG A 281 13.94 -16.09 33.74
C ARG A 281 13.15 -16.62 32.55
N CYS A 282 12.64 -15.73 31.70
CA CYS A 282 12.64 -15.94 30.26
C CYS A 282 13.59 -14.92 29.65
N ASN A 283 14.72 -15.39 29.14
CA ASN A 283 15.65 -14.61 28.32
C ASN A 283 14.99 -14.35 26.93
N ALA A 284 14.05 -13.42 26.89
CA ALA A 284 13.71 -12.73 25.65
C ALA A 284 14.68 -11.54 25.55
N ALA A 285 15.85 -11.78 25.00
CA ALA A 285 16.70 -10.69 24.58
C ALA A 285 15.90 -9.85 23.57
N PRO A 286 15.74 -8.52 23.79
CA PRO A 286 15.40 -7.64 22.70
C PRO A 286 16.45 -7.88 21.61
N TYR A 287 16.03 -7.87 20.35
CA TYR A 287 16.94 -7.87 19.20
C TYR A 287 17.62 -6.50 19.03
N CYS A 288 18.13 -5.97 20.11
CA CYS A 288 19.32 -5.16 20.11
C CYS A 288 20.44 -6.14 20.46
N VAL A 289 21.16 -6.61 19.47
CA VAL A 289 22.48 -7.13 19.72
C VAL A 289 23.18 -6.03 20.50
N PRO A 290 23.67 -6.27 21.77
CA PRO A 290 24.51 -5.29 22.41
C PRO A 290 25.68 -5.14 21.45
N LEU A 291 25.86 -3.97 20.88
CA LEU A 291 27.04 -3.62 20.14
C LEU A 291 28.23 -3.97 21.04
N ALA A 292 28.93 -5.03 20.68
CA ALA A 292 30.28 -5.17 21.12
C ALA A 292 30.93 -3.81 20.88
N THR A 293 31.69 -3.29 21.83
CA THR A 293 32.42 -2.03 21.70
C THR A 293 33.15 -2.07 20.37
N CYS A 294 32.50 -1.50 19.32
CA CYS A 294 33.04 -1.47 17.98
C CYS A 294 34.23 -0.55 18.01
N GLY A 295 35.37 -1.06 17.52
CA GLY A 295 36.52 -0.22 17.25
C GLY A 295 36.16 0.88 16.24
N ASP A 296 37.03 1.87 16.13
CA ASP A 296 36.84 2.95 15.18
C ASP A 296 36.77 2.46 13.73
N LEU A 297 35.98 3.13 12.91
CA LEU A 297 36.01 2.99 11.46
C LEU A 297 37.39 3.36 10.91
N ARG A 298 37.88 2.60 9.97
CA ARG A 298 39.01 2.97 9.13
C ARG A 298 38.49 3.70 7.90
N ILE A 299 38.82 4.98 7.76
CA ILE A 299 38.40 5.84 6.66
C ILE A 299 39.60 6.16 5.78
N VAL A 300 39.53 5.80 4.51
CA VAL A 300 40.57 6.06 3.51
C VAL A 300 40.05 7.07 2.50
N VAL A 301 40.66 8.26 2.49
CA VAL A 301 40.35 9.32 1.55
C VAL A 301 41.38 9.29 0.42
N SER A 302 40.94 9.00 -0.81
CA SER A 302 41.72 9.15 -2.03
C SER A 302 41.23 10.38 -2.80
N ASP A 303 41.80 10.64 -3.98
CA ASP A 303 41.38 11.78 -4.80
C ASP A 303 39.88 11.72 -5.15
N ILE A 304 39.39 10.56 -5.56
CA ILE A 304 38.03 10.38 -6.07
C ILE A 304 37.11 9.66 -5.06
N ASN A 305 37.67 8.72 -4.28
CA ASN A 305 36.87 7.85 -3.44
C ASN A 305 37.12 8.07 -1.95
N LEU A 306 36.07 7.88 -1.17
CA LEU A 306 36.11 7.79 0.28
C LEU A 306 35.66 6.38 0.66
N GLY A 307 36.63 5.56 1.11
CA GLY A 307 36.38 4.20 1.60
C GLY A 307 36.16 4.19 3.10
N VAL A 308 35.17 3.43 3.57
CA VAL A 308 34.85 3.22 5.00
C VAL A 308 34.91 1.73 5.27
N GLN A 309 35.70 1.30 6.28
CA GLN A 309 35.88 -0.10 6.65
C GLN A 309 35.61 -0.28 8.14
N GLY A 310 34.84 -1.29 8.48
CA GLY A 310 34.61 -1.77 9.83
C GLY A 310 34.73 -3.28 9.92
N ALA A 311 34.32 -3.85 11.04
CA ALA A 311 34.37 -5.30 11.24
C ALA A 311 33.33 -6.02 10.38
N GLY A 312 33.81 -6.70 9.32
CA GLY A 312 32.95 -7.50 8.43
C GLY A 312 32.20 -6.72 7.37
N PHE A 313 32.41 -5.40 7.22
CA PHE A 313 31.78 -4.59 6.19
C PHE A 313 32.71 -3.53 5.61
N SER A 314 32.36 -3.04 4.45
CA SER A 314 32.99 -1.87 3.83
C SER A 314 32.01 -1.11 2.94
N LEU A 315 32.17 0.20 2.89
CA LEU A 315 31.46 1.09 1.97
C LEU A 315 32.47 1.89 1.14
N MET A 316 32.02 2.32 -0.04
CA MET A 316 32.79 3.24 -0.87
C MET A 316 31.85 4.32 -1.43
N PHE A 317 32.20 5.57 -1.17
CA PHE A 317 31.58 6.74 -1.80
C PHE A 317 32.51 7.26 -2.91
N SER A 318 31.94 7.72 -4.02
CA SER A 318 32.68 8.27 -5.13
C SER A 318 32.26 9.68 -5.46
N SER A 319 33.22 10.62 -5.48
CA SER A 319 32.95 11.99 -5.93
C SER A 319 32.72 12.08 -7.45
N ALA A 320 33.34 11.19 -8.22
CA ALA A 320 33.12 11.15 -9.69
C ALA A 320 31.70 10.67 -10.04
N GLN A 321 31.16 9.73 -9.27
CA GLN A 321 29.78 9.24 -9.44
C GLN A 321 28.77 10.06 -8.62
N GLY A 322 29.25 10.85 -7.65
CA GLY A 322 28.39 11.62 -6.74
C GLY A 322 27.43 10.74 -5.94
N ASN A 323 27.90 9.57 -5.45
CA ASN A 323 27.03 8.62 -4.78
C ASN A 323 27.80 7.59 -3.93
N LEU A 324 27.05 6.76 -3.16
CA LEU A 324 27.49 5.49 -2.62
C LEU A 324 27.62 4.49 -3.78
N VAL A 325 28.80 3.91 -3.98
CA VAL A 325 29.10 3.02 -5.11
C VAL A 325 29.32 1.57 -4.73
N SER A 326 29.49 1.28 -3.46
CA SER A 326 29.63 -0.10 -2.93
C SER A 326 29.20 -0.15 -1.48
N TYR A 327 28.46 -1.18 -1.12
CA TYR A 327 28.22 -1.58 0.26
C TYR A 327 28.37 -3.09 0.36
N ARG A 328 29.47 -3.51 0.95
CA ARG A 328 29.78 -4.92 1.16
C ARG A 328 29.58 -5.30 2.62
N TYR A 329 28.91 -6.42 2.84
CA TYR A 329 28.70 -7.00 4.16
C TYR A 329 28.96 -8.51 4.11
N GLY A 330 29.68 -9.06 5.09
CA GLY A 330 30.07 -10.47 5.05
C GLY A 330 30.89 -10.88 3.82
N GLY A 331 31.60 -9.93 3.19
CA GLY A 331 32.36 -10.14 1.97
C GLY A 331 31.55 -10.09 0.66
N ARG A 332 30.23 -9.90 0.71
CA ARG A 332 29.33 -9.81 -0.46
C ARG A 332 28.94 -8.37 -0.75
N GLU A 333 28.81 -8.03 -2.04
CA GLU A 333 28.24 -6.77 -2.47
C GLU A 333 26.70 -6.82 -2.32
N LEU A 334 26.12 -5.77 -1.75
CA LEU A 334 24.68 -5.66 -1.52
C LEU A 334 23.98 -4.74 -2.51
N ILE A 335 24.72 -3.86 -3.19
CA ILE A 335 24.16 -2.92 -4.17
C ILE A 335 24.89 -3.09 -5.51
N GLU A 336 24.16 -3.28 -6.60
CA GLU A 336 24.76 -3.45 -7.94
C GLU A 336 24.73 -2.16 -8.76
N GLU A 337 23.83 -1.24 -8.43
CA GLU A 337 23.74 0.05 -9.05
C GLU A 337 23.69 1.15 -7.99
N LEU A 338 23.93 2.39 -8.43
CA LEU A 338 23.92 3.55 -7.55
C LEU A 338 22.53 3.73 -6.91
N PRO A 339 22.40 3.83 -5.57
CA PRO A 339 21.14 4.16 -4.94
C PRO A 339 20.55 5.45 -5.48
N GLN A 340 19.23 5.48 -5.70
CA GLN A 340 18.60 6.58 -6.43
C GLN A 340 17.45 7.19 -5.64
N PRO A 341 17.41 8.53 -5.48
CA PRO A 341 16.15 9.22 -5.23
C PRO A 341 15.16 8.90 -6.35
N SER A 342 13.95 8.55 -5.97
CA SER A 342 12.85 8.24 -6.90
C SER A 342 11.61 9.04 -6.50
N PHE A 343 11.02 9.71 -7.48
CA PHE A 343 9.83 10.54 -7.32
C PHE A 343 8.68 10.05 -8.20
N TRP A 344 8.88 8.88 -8.85
CA TRP A 344 7.98 8.33 -9.84
C TRP A 344 7.56 6.91 -9.49
N ARG A 345 6.30 6.60 -9.72
CA ARG A 345 5.75 5.25 -9.77
C ARG A 345 5.29 4.90 -11.17
N ALA A 346 5.10 3.62 -11.48
CA ALA A 346 4.41 3.24 -12.70
C ALA A 346 2.96 3.73 -12.64
N PRO A 347 2.48 4.50 -13.65
CA PRO A 347 1.11 4.98 -13.64
C PRO A 347 0.10 3.83 -13.64
N THR A 348 -0.96 3.99 -12.86
CA THR A 348 -2.12 3.09 -12.89
C THR A 348 -3.05 3.45 -14.06
N ASP A 349 -4.02 2.59 -14.37
CA ASP A 349 -5.05 2.91 -15.36
C ASP A 349 -5.85 4.17 -14.96
N ASN A 350 -6.11 4.36 -13.65
CA ASN A 350 -6.73 5.58 -13.13
C ASN A 350 -5.87 6.83 -13.36
N ASP A 351 -4.55 6.73 -13.16
CA ASP A 351 -3.63 7.84 -13.43
C ASP A 351 -3.67 8.25 -14.91
N TYR A 352 -3.74 7.29 -15.83
CA TYR A 352 -3.90 7.59 -17.25
C TYR A 352 -5.26 8.23 -17.55
N GLY A 353 -6.32 7.75 -16.94
CA GLY A 353 -7.68 8.29 -17.10
C GLY A 353 -7.81 9.76 -16.71
N CYS A 354 -7.14 10.18 -15.65
CA CYS A 354 -7.14 11.56 -15.18
C CYS A 354 -5.95 12.41 -15.66
N HIS A 355 -5.15 11.91 -16.61
CA HIS A 355 -3.99 12.58 -17.20
C HIS A 355 -2.84 12.88 -16.22
N ALA A 356 -2.82 12.32 -15.02
CA ALA A 356 -1.81 12.55 -14.00
C ALA A 356 -0.35 12.34 -14.48
N PRO A 357 -0.03 11.35 -15.35
CA PRO A 357 1.33 11.19 -15.87
C PRO A 357 1.84 12.38 -16.67
N ALA A 358 0.96 13.07 -17.41
CA ALA A 358 1.35 14.27 -18.17
C ALA A 358 1.60 15.46 -17.22
N ASP A 359 0.73 15.63 -16.22
CA ASP A 359 0.82 16.74 -15.26
C ASP A 359 2.05 16.62 -14.36
N THR A 360 2.48 15.39 -14.06
CA THR A 360 3.59 15.10 -13.14
C THR A 360 4.86 14.59 -13.83
N ALA A 361 4.93 14.61 -15.16
CA ALA A 361 6.04 14.06 -15.98
C ALA A 361 7.44 14.53 -15.55
N GLN A 362 7.56 15.73 -14.99
CA GLN A 362 8.83 16.26 -14.50
C GLN A 362 9.46 15.37 -13.42
N TRP A 363 8.66 14.74 -12.59
CA TRP A 363 9.15 13.83 -11.56
C TRP A 363 9.70 12.52 -12.12
N LYS A 364 9.17 12.05 -13.27
CA LYS A 364 9.78 10.94 -14.02
C LYS A 364 11.19 11.30 -14.49
N LEU A 365 11.35 12.48 -15.09
CA LEU A 365 12.66 12.96 -15.53
C LEU A 365 13.62 13.17 -14.36
N ALA A 366 13.14 13.74 -13.24
CA ALA A 366 13.91 13.94 -12.03
C ALA A 366 14.40 12.61 -11.41
N SER A 367 13.61 11.53 -11.53
CA SER A 367 13.99 10.18 -11.07
C SER A 367 15.04 9.55 -11.97
N LEU A 368 14.96 9.76 -13.29
CA LEU A 368 15.89 9.17 -14.27
C LEU A 368 17.21 9.95 -14.38
N TYR A 369 17.16 11.29 -14.30
CA TYR A 369 18.29 12.16 -14.59
C TYR A 369 18.51 13.17 -13.46
N ARG A 370 19.70 13.16 -12.93
CA ARG A 370 20.16 14.09 -11.90
C ARG A 370 21.67 14.31 -12.01
N CYS A 371 22.14 15.41 -11.48
CA CYS A 371 23.54 15.75 -11.41
C CYS A 371 23.94 16.06 -9.97
N CYS A 372 24.98 15.41 -9.45
CA CYS A 372 25.55 15.79 -8.16
C CYS A 372 26.27 17.12 -8.30
N THR A 373 25.77 18.14 -7.60
CA THR A 373 26.30 19.52 -7.68
C THR A 373 27.17 19.88 -6.49
N GLN A 374 27.01 19.18 -5.36
CA GLN A 374 27.78 19.44 -4.16
C GLN A 374 27.97 18.17 -3.35
N ILE A 375 29.14 18.01 -2.76
CA ILE A 375 29.47 16.95 -1.81
C ILE A 375 29.95 17.61 -0.51
N ALA A 376 29.49 17.08 0.62
CA ALA A 376 29.98 17.48 1.94
C ALA A 376 30.21 16.22 2.79
N TRP A 377 31.21 16.24 3.65
CA TRP A 377 31.45 15.13 4.55
C TRP A 377 32.06 15.56 5.87
N SER A 378 31.96 14.72 6.87
CA SER A 378 32.60 14.91 8.18
C SER A 378 32.82 13.57 8.88
N THR A 379 33.59 13.59 9.95
CA THR A 379 33.75 12.48 10.89
C THR A 379 33.22 12.87 12.26
N ASP A 380 32.67 11.89 12.97
CA ASP A 380 32.06 12.06 14.29
C ASP A 380 31.00 13.16 14.28
N ASP A 381 31.00 14.07 15.22
CA ASP A 381 30.01 15.16 15.32
C ASP A 381 30.55 16.49 14.74
N ALA A 382 31.64 16.45 13.96
CA ALA A 382 32.16 17.62 13.31
C ALA A 382 31.18 18.17 12.25
N PRO A 383 31.12 19.50 12.05
CA PRO A 383 30.32 20.09 11.00
C PRO A 383 30.73 19.56 9.62
N LEU A 384 29.71 19.39 8.74
CA LEU A 384 29.95 18.96 7.36
C LEU A 384 30.81 19.98 6.63
N THR A 385 31.92 19.51 6.05
CA THR A 385 32.81 20.31 5.20
C THR A 385 32.42 20.08 3.74
N VAL A 386 32.02 21.17 3.07
CA VAL A 386 31.77 21.15 1.63
C VAL A 386 33.10 21.02 0.89
N ILE A 387 33.16 20.12 -0.08
CA ILE A 387 34.31 19.95 -0.95
C ILE A 387 34.00 20.47 -2.36
N ASP A 388 35.00 21.11 -2.97
CA ASP A 388 34.91 21.57 -4.36
C ASP A 388 35.39 20.45 -5.30
N GLY A 389 34.44 19.65 -5.77
CA GLY A 389 34.67 18.60 -6.75
C GLY A 389 35.06 17.24 -6.15
N TYR A 390 36.31 17.02 -5.76
CA TYR A 390 36.82 15.69 -5.41
C TYR A 390 37.18 15.57 -3.92
N PHE A 391 37.00 14.37 -3.34
CA PHE A 391 37.34 14.10 -1.93
C PHE A 391 38.79 14.46 -1.57
N GLY A 392 39.74 14.21 -2.47
CA GLY A 392 41.16 14.50 -2.27
C GLY A 392 41.50 15.98 -2.05
N LYS A 393 40.65 16.91 -2.50
CA LYS A 393 40.82 18.34 -2.22
C LYS A 393 40.70 18.69 -0.72
N ALA A 394 40.01 17.86 0.05
CA ALA A 394 39.93 17.98 1.51
C ALA A 394 41.10 17.28 2.23
N GLY A 395 42.08 16.77 1.49
CA GLY A 395 43.24 16.04 1.95
C GLY A 395 43.07 14.52 1.89
N THR A 396 44.03 13.88 1.20
CA THR A 396 44.13 12.41 1.10
C THR A 396 44.74 11.79 2.37
N GLY A 397 44.51 10.49 2.61
CA GLY A 397 45.13 9.72 3.69
C GLY A 397 44.15 8.88 4.46
N GLU A 398 44.65 8.27 5.52
CA GLU A 398 43.90 7.41 6.42
C GLU A 398 43.51 8.15 7.71
N ARG A 399 42.31 7.90 8.18
CA ARG A 399 41.73 8.46 9.41
C ARG A 399 40.96 7.40 10.17
N ARG A 400 40.77 7.60 11.48
CA ARG A 400 39.89 6.79 12.30
C ARG A 400 38.85 7.67 12.97
N ALA A 401 37.61 7.18 13.03
CA ALA A 401 36.47 7.86 13.63
C ALA A 401 35.41 6.84 14.05
N ALA A 402 34.57 7.18 15.00
CA ALA A 402 33.43 6.35 15.38
C ALA A 402 32.29 6.42 14.32
N ARG A 403 32.23 7.51 13.55
CA ARG A 403 31.18 7.77 12.57
C ARG A 403 31.73 8.57 11.38
N VAL A 404 31.14 8.36 10.21
CA VAL A 404 31.39 9.18 9.03
C VAL A 404 30.07 9.56 8.37
N THR A 405 29.92 10.85 8.03
CA THR A 405 28.74 11.37 7.32
C THR A 405 29.17 11.91 5.98
N VAL A 406 28.44 11.50 4.91
CA VAL A 406 28.63 11.99 3.54
C VAL A 406 27.28 12.45 3.00
N ARG A 407 27.24 13.69 2.49
CA ARG A 407 26.04 14.28 1.87
C ARG A 407 26.30 14.61 0.41
N PHE A 408 25.36 14.22 -0.42
CA PHE A 408 25.30 14.58 -1.83
C PHE A 408 24.09 15.49 -2.08
N THR A 409 24.30 16.60 -2.78
CA THR A 409 23.23 17.48 -3.27
C THR A 409 23.07 17.27 -4.76
N TYR A 410 21.84 17.00 -5.20
CA TYR A 410 21.53 16.74 -6.60
C TYR A 410 20.66 17.86 -7.19
N ALA A 411 21.06 18.37 -8.36
CA ALA A 411 20.15 19.07 -9.24
C ALA A 411 19.33 18.03 -10.00
N LEU A 412 18.02 18.18 -9.98
CA LEU A 412 17.04 17.30 -10.63
C LEU A 412 16.77 17.79 -12.06
N ALA A 413 16.50 16.87 -12.98
CA ALA A 413 16.09 17.20 -14.35
C ALA A 413 14.63 17.66 -14.35
N ALA A 414 14.37 18.86 -13.84
CA ALA A 414 13.07 19.48 -13.71
C ALA A 414 13.12 20.97 -14.08
N HIS A 415 11.96 21.52 -14.45
CA HIS A 415 11.77 22.94 -14.67
C HIS A 415 10.47 23.40 -13.98
N PRO A 416 10.54 24.31 -13.01
CA PRO A 416 11.72 25.05 -12.53
C PRO A 416 12.78 24.13 -11.89
N ALA A 417 14.01 24.64 -11.77
CA ALA A 417 15.14 23.89 -11.23
C ALA A 417 14.89 23.47 -9.78
N ALA A 418 14.88 22.19 -9.52
CA ALA A 418 14.65 21.60 -8.20
C ALA A 418 15.88 20.82 -7.72
N HIS A 419 16.01 20.63 -6.44
CA HIS A 419 17.14 19.96 -5.80
C HIS A 419 16.67 19.00 -4.72
N CYS A 420 17.43 17.94 -4.48
CA CYS A 420 17.30 17.10 -3.30
C CYS A 420 18.68 16.79 -2.70
N THR A 421 18.70 16.35 -1.44
CA THR A 421 19.94 15.90 -0.80
C THR A 421 19.78 14.47 -0.30
N VAL A 422 20.85 13.66 -0.43
CA VAL A 422 20.96 12.36 0.21
C VAL A 422 22.14 12.38 1.16
N THR A 423 21.89 12.06 2.41
CA THR A 423 22.93 11.99 3.46
C THR A 423 23.02 10.56 3.95
N TYR A 424 24.24 10.05 3.98
CA TYR A 424 24.60 8.74 4.55
C TYR A 424 25.44 8.96 5.79
N THR A 425 25.06 8.34 6.92
CA THR A 425 25.85 8.35 8.15
C THR A 425 26.16 6.91 8.53
N VAL A 426 27.42 6.53 8.45
CA VAL A 426 27.91 5.18 8.71
C VAL A 426 28.46 5.11 10.11
N ASP A 427 28.04 4.13 10.91
CA ASP A 427 28.57 3.85 12.23
C ASP A 427 29.51 2.65 12.25
N ALA A 428 30.18 2.43 13.39
CA ALA A 428 31.16 1.35 13.56
C ALA A 428 30.53 -0.06 13.59
N ALA A 429 29.19 -0.19 13.68
CA ALA A 429 28.48 -1.46 13.56
C ALA A 429 28.12 -1.81 12.10
N GLY A 430 28.37 -0.90 11.16
CA GLY A 430 28.02 -1.06 9.75
C GLY A 430 26.57 -0.68 9.45
N ALA A 431 25.87 -0.09 10.39
CA ALA A 431 24.59 0.53 10.12
C ALA A 431 24.81 1.86 9.36
N VAL A 432 23.96 2.13 8.39
CA VAL A 432 23.99 3.32 7.55
C VAL A 432 22.67 4.03 7.66
N ASP A 433 22.65 5.15 8.38
CA ASP A 433 21.48 6.03 8.39
C ASP A 433 21.41 6.78 7.07
N VAL A 434 20.28 6.67 6.40
CA VAL A 434 20.00 7.31 5.10
C VAL A 434 18.92 8.36 5.29
N ALA A 435 19.22 9.56 4.79
CA ALA A 435 18.32 10.68 4.80
C ALA A 435 18.16 11.23 3.39
N LEU A 436 16.93 11.23 2.86
CA LEU A 436 16.55 11.95 1.64
C LEU A 436 15.72 13.17 2.02
N ASP A 437 16.12 14.34 1.56
CA ASP A 437 15.45 15.61 1.81
C ASP A 437 15.15 16.33 0.50
N TYR A 438 13.95 16.91 0.42
CA TYR A 438 13.49 17.77 -0.65
C TYR A 438 12.86 19.02 -0.07
N GLU A 439 13.32 20.19 -0.55
CA GLU A 439 12.69 21.48 -0.28
C GLU A 439 11.85 21.89 -1.49
N PRO A 440 10.62 22.38 -1.29
CA PRO A 440 9.72 22.65 -2.40
C PRO A 440 10.26 23.78 -3.28
N THR A 441 10.06 23.61 -4.59
CA THR A 441 10.34 24.63 -5.59
C THR A 441 9.02 25.09 -6.19
N ASP A 442 8.72 26.37 -6.16
CA ASP A 442 7.48 26.94 -6.72
C ASP A 442 7.29 26.55 -8.18
N GLY A 443 6.09 26.12 -8.53
CA GLY A 443 5.75 25.65 -9.87
C GLY A 443 6.01 24.17 -10.15
N MET A 444 6.57 23.41 -9.20
CA MET A 444 6.62 21.96 -9.32
C MET A 444 5.26 21.34 -8.99
N PRO A 445 4.84 20.28 -9.72
CA PRO A 445 3.57 19.59 -9.45
C PRO A 445 3.63 18.75 -8.16
N ALA A 446 2.49 18.19 -7.76
CA ALA A 446 2.40 17.17 -6.71
C ALA A 446 3.32 15.97 -7.02
N LEU A 447 3.85 15.34 -5.96
CA LEU A 447 4.79 14.21 -6.10
C LEU A 447 4.01 12.88 -6.22
N PRO A 448 4.25 12.07 -7.25
CA PRO A 448 3.72 10.71 -7.32
C PRO A 448 4.27 9.79 -6.23
N ASP A 449 5.55 9.94 -5.87
CA ASP A 449 6.24 9.17 -4.85
C ASP A 449 7.40 9.99 -4.24
N PHE A 450 7.87 9.64 -3.05
CA PHE A 450 9.08 10.23 -2.45
C PHE A 450 9.93 9.16 -1.80
N ALA A 451 10.85 8.57 -2.58
CA ALA A 451 11.52 7.32 -2.24
C ALA A 451 13.02 7.30 -2.52
N MET A 452 13.68 6.31 -1.92
CA MET A 452 15.00 5.80 -2.34
C MET A 452 14.83 4.42 -2.96
N LEU A 453 15.50 4.18 -4.08
CA LEU A 453 15.52 2.91 -4.81
C LEU A 453 16.93 2.31 -4.75
N PHE A 454 17.03 1.03 -4.38
CA PHE A 454 18.24 0.23 -4.33
C PHE A 454 18.12 -0.93 -5.31
N THR A 455 19.19 -1.19 -6.05
CA THR A 455 19.28 -2.32 -6.99
C THR A 455 20.18 -3.40 -6.38
N LEU A 456 19.62 -4.59 -6.16
CA LEU A 456 20.33 -5.78 -5.70
C LEU A 456 20.33 -6.83 -6.83
N ALA A 457 21.23 -7.81 -6.76
CA ALA A 457 21.22 -8.94 -7.67
C ALA A 457 19.90 -9.74 -7.56
N ALA A 458 19.47 -10.38 -8.63
CA ALA A 458 18.18 -11.09 -8.69
C ALA A 458 18.05 -12.28 -7.73
N ASP A 459 19.16 -12.79 -7.19
CA ASP A 459 19.14 -13.85 -6.18
C ASP A 459 18.79 -13.36 -4.76
N TYR A 460 18.79 -12.04 -4.55
CA TYR A 460 18.15 -11.41 -3.39
C TYR A 460 16.67 -11.23 -3.67
N ASP A 461 15.92 -12.32 -3.64
CA ASP A 461 14.51 -12.37 -4.04
C ASP A 461 13.54 -12.64 -2.89
N ARG A 462 14.02 -12.96 -1.68
CA ARG A 462 13.21 -13.31 -0.52
C ARG A 462 12.94 -12.10 0.35
N ILE A 463 11.67 -11.76 0.43
CA ILE A 463 11.19 -10.60 1.16
C ILE A 463 10.65 -11.05 2.51
N ARG A 464 10.97 -10.27 3.54
CA ARG A 464 10.32 -10.35 4.85
C ARG A 464 10.15 -8.94 5.38
N TYR A 465 8.95 -8.59 5.81
CA TYR A 465 8.69 -7.25 6.31
C TYR A 465 7.73 -7.24 7.50
N TYR A 466 7.80 -6.18 8.31
CA TYR A 466 6.82 -5.85 9.33
C TYR A 466 6.10 -4.57 8.91
N GLY A 467 4.87 -4.72 8.46
CA GLY A 467 4.06 -3.65 7.86
C GLY A 467 2.63 -4.14 7.61
N TYR A 468 1.86 -3.38 6.84
CA TYR A 468 0.54 -3.78 6.39
C TYR A 468 0.63 -4.79 5.26
N GLY A 469 -0.17 -5.87 5.36
CA GLY A 469 -0.23 -6.96 4.39
C GLY A 469 -1.45 -7.85 4.58
N PRO A 470 -1.49 -9.06 4.00
CA PRO A 470 -0.42 -9.68 3.20
C PRO A 470 -0.32 -9.15 1.77
N LYS A 471 -1.39 -8.55 1.21
CA LYS A 471 -1.43 -8.02 -0.14
C LYS A 471 -1.02 -6.56 -0.19
N GLU A 472 -0.62 -6.09 -1.37
CA GLU A 472 -0.28 -4.69 -1.62
C GLU A 472 -1.38 -3.75 -1.11
N ASN A 473 -0.97 -2.61 -0.63
CA ASN A 473 -1.87 -1.61 -0.08
C ASN A 473 -1.29 -0.20 -0.29
N TYR A 474 -2.17 0.80 -0.31
CA TYR A 474 -1.87 2.19 -0.63
C TYR A 474 -2.58 3.11 0.35
N ALA A 475 -2.23 4.37 0.40
CA ALA A 475 -2.78 5.34 1.35
C ALA A 475 -4.33 5.39 1.34
N ASP A 476 -4.94 5.23 0.16
CA ASP A 476 -6.38 5.20 -0.06
C ASP A 476 -7.00 3.80 -0.11
N ARG A 477 -6.18 2.72 -0.01
CA ARG A 477 -6.59 1.31 -0.01
C ARG A 477 -5.76 0.48 0.95
N HIS A 478 -6.03 0.55 2.25
CA HIS A 478 -5.28 -0.19 3.27
C HIS A 478 -6.11 -0.72 4.44
N ARG A 479 -7.41 -0.43 4.49
CA ARG A 479 -8.26 -0.81 5.64
C ARG A 479 -8.41 -2.32 5.79
N GLY A 480 -8.40 -3.04 4.66
CA GLY A 480 -8.41 -4.50 4.65
C GLY A 480 -7.06 -5.15 4.98
N ALA A 481 -5.98 -4.37 4.99
CA ALA A 481 -4.65 -4.86 5.34
C ALA A 481 -4.44 -4.91 6.86
N ARG A 482 -3.53 -5.76 7.32
CA ARG A 482 -3.20 -5.92 8.73
C ARG A 482 -1.73 -5.71 8.99
N LEU A 483 -1.44 -5.09 10.11
CA LEU A 483 -0.09 -4.97 10.60
C LEU A 483 0.41 -6.32 11.12
N GLY A 484 1.50 -6.81 10.56
CA GLY A 484 2.08 -8.11 10.91
C GLY A 484 3.43 -8.32 10.23
N ILE A 485 4.06 -9.47 10.50
CA ILE A 485 5.25 -9.92 9.77
C ILE A 485 4.79 -10.84 8.65
N TYR A 486 5.21 -10.53 7.43
CA TYR A 486 4.90 -11.27 6.20
C TYR A 486 6.18 -11.69 5.48
N GLU A 487 6.07 -12.75 4.72
CA GLU A 487 7.14 -13.32 3.89
C GLU A 487 6.58 -13.57 2.48
N SER A 488 7.38 -13.23 1.47
CA SER A 488 7.04 -13.42 0.06
C SER A 488 8.32 -13.46 -0.78
N THR A 489 8.17 -13.45 -2.09
CA THR A 489 9.28 -13.26 -3.04
C THR A 489 8.99 -12.06 -3.94
N ALA A 490 10.05 -11.47 -4.50
CA ALA A 490 9.91 -10.34 -5.41
C ALA A 490 8.96 -10.62 -6.61
N ALA A 491 8.92 -11.86 -7.08
CA ALA A 491 8.02 -12.27 -8.15
C ALA A 491 6.55 -12.37 -7.69
N GLU A 492 6.30 -12.78 -6.43
CA GLU A 492 4.94 -12.90 -5.86
C GLU A 492 4.34 -11.53 -5.51
N GLU A 493 5.17 -10.49 -5.37
CA GLU A 493 4.72 -9.11 -5.13
C GLU A 493 4.22 -8.41 -6.41
N VAL A 494 4.43 -9.01 -7.57
CA VAL A 494 3.89 -8.48 -8.83
C VAL A 494 2.47 -9.00 -9.02
N GLU A 495 1.48 -8.15 -8.78
CA GLU A 495 0.09 -8.49 -9.11
C GLU A 495 -0.09 -8.52 -10.63
N PRO A 496 -0.65 -9.59 -11.19
CA PRO A 496 -0.71 -9.82 -12.64
C PRO A 496 -1.87 -9.04 -13.29
N TYR A 497 -1.90 -7.73 -13.11
CA TYR A 497 -2.83 -6.87 -13.84
C TYR A 497 -2.70 -7.06 -15.35
N LEU A 498 -3.81 -6.99 -16.10
CA LEU A 498 -3.81 -7.20 -17.56
C LEU A 498 -2.80 -6.31 -18.26
N ARG A 499 -2.71 -5.05 -17.84
CA ARG A 499 -1.65 -4.13 -18.20
C ARG A 499 -0.75 -3.92 -16.99
N PRO A 500 0.56 -4.20 -17.09
CA PRO A 500 1.51 -3.90 -16.01
C PRO A 500 1.46 -2.43 -15.61
N GLN A 501 1.45 -2.19 -14.31
CA GLN A 501 1.32 -0.87 -13.69
C GLN A 501 1.91 -0.91 -12.29
N GLU A 502 1.76 0.14 -11.47
CA GLU A 502 2.19 0.14 -10.07
C GLU A 502 1.64 -1.07 -9.32
N THR A 503 2.50 -1.72 -8.53
CA THR A 503 2.19 -2.94 -7.79
C THR A 503 3.14 -3.14 -6.60
N GLY A 504 2.75 -4.00 -5.65
CA GLY A 504 3.60 -4.53 -4.58
C GLY A 504 3.96 -3.53 -3.49
N ASN A 505 3.26 -2.39 -3.37
CA ASN A 505 3.49 -1.45 -2.28
C ASN A 505 2.92 -1.95 -0.95
N HIS A 506 3.66 -1.78 0.13
CA HIS A 506 3.22 -2.02 1.51
C HIS A 506 3.38 -0.76 2.34
N GLY A 507 2.30 -0.35 2.99
CA GLY A 507 2.27 0.78 3.91
C GLY A 507 2.62 0.38 5.35
N GLY A 508 2.90 1.38 6.18
CA GLY A 508 3.14 1.17 7.61
C GLY A 508 4.32 0.24 7.91
N VAL A 509 5.30 0.18 7.04
CA VAL A 509 6.47 -0.70 7.18
C VAL A 509 7.42 -0.15 8.24
N ARG A 510 7.67 -0.95 9.29
CA ARG A 510 8.69 -0.66 10.31
C ARG A 510 10.07 -1.07 9.84
N TRP A 511 10.14 -2.23 9.17
CA TRP A 511 11.34 -2.73 8.53
C TRP A 511 10.97 -3.69 7.39
N ILE A 512 11.88 -3.78 6.41
CA ILE A 512 11.86 -4.73 5.30
C ILE A 512 13.26 -5.34 5.12
N GLU A 513 13.31 -6.63 4.88
CA GLU A 513 14.50 -7.42 4.58
C GLU A 513 14.38 -8.04 3.20
N LEU A 514 15.45 -7.93 2.42
CA LEU A 514 15.60 -8.61 1.16
C LEU A 514 16.81 -9.53 1.25
N ARG A 515 16.62 -10.85 1.07
CA ARG A 515 17.61 -11.89 1.35
C ARG A 515 17.82 -12.82 0.17
N ASP A 516 19.03 -13.37 0.06
CA ASP A 516 19.32 -14.52 -0.78
C ASP A 516 18.91 -15.84 -0.10
N ARG A 517 19.13 -16.97 -0.79
CA ARG A 517 18.83 -18.32 -0.26
C ARG A 517 19.71 -18.72 0.93
N SER A 518 20.86 -18.09 1.11
CA SER A 518 21.76 -18.35 2.25
C SER A 518 21.43 -17.49 3.48
N GLY A 519 20.50 -16.55 3.34
CA GLY A 519 20.06 -15.64 4.40
C GLY A 519 20.85 -14.34 4.48
N HIS A 520 21.84 -14.11 3.58
CA HIS A 520 22.48 -12.81 3.45
C HIS A 520 21.54 -11.81 2.77
N GLY A 521 21.67 -10.55 3.11
CA GLY A 521 20.82 -9.56 2.51
C GLY A 521 20.96 -8.15 3.06
N LEU A 522 19.96 -7.35 2.75
CA LEU A 522 19.84 -5.96 3.16
C LEU A 522 18.56 -5.77 3.96
N ARG A 523 18.66 -5.10 5.10
CA ARG A 523 17.53 -4.67 5.90
C ARG A 523 17.43 -3.15 5.87
N LEU A 524 16.22 -2.64 5.64
CA LEU A 524 15.87 -1.24 5.84
C LEU A 524 14.93 -1.14 7.03
N THR A 525 15.23 -0.24 7.96
CA THR A 525 14.41 0.02 9.15
C THR A 525 14.02 1.50 9.16
N GLY A 526 12.74 1.81 9.07
CA GLY A 526 12.24 3.18 9.08
C GLY A 526 12.47 3.86 10.42
N ALA A 527 12.86 5.13 10.43
CA ALA A 527 12.85 5.96 11.63
C ALA A 527 11.42 6.25 12.12
N ALA A 528 10.45 6.18 11.21
CA ALA A 528 9.02 6.13 11.42
C ALA A 528 8.43 5.08 10.46
N PRO A 529 7.18 4.65 10.62
CA PRO A 529 6.54 3.80 9.64
C PRO A 529 6.62 4.42 8.23
N MET A 530 7.08 3.65 7.26
CA MET A 530 7.30 4.07 5.87
C MET A 530 6.49 3.19 4.92
N GLU A 531 6.55 3.48 3.63
CA GLU A 531 6.12 2.55 2.60
C GLU A 531 7.33 1.85 1.99
N ALA A 532 7.16 0.61 1.56
CA ALA A 532 8.23 -0.15 0.93
C ALA A 532 7.69 -1.16 -0.08
N SER A 533 8.51 -1.49 -1.07
CA SER A 533 8.29 -2.58 -2.01
C SER A 533 9.62 -3.20 -2.43
N ALA A 534 9.58 -4.45 -2.91
CA ALA A 534 10.74 -5.08 -3.54
C ALA A 534 10.24 -5.88 -4.75
N LEU A 535 10.59 -5.43 -5.95
CA LEU A 535 10.06 -5.91 -7.22
C LEU A 535 11.18 -6.31 -8.17
N PRO A 536 10.93 -7.24 -9.11
CA PRO A 536 11.88 -7.55 -10.18
C PRO A 536 11.93 -6.49 -11.29
N TYR A 537 11.13 -5.44 -11.19
CA TYR A 537 10.97 -4.41 -12.22
C TYR A 537 11.07 -3.01 -11.65
N ARG A 538 11.61 -2.09 -12.45
CA ARG A 538 11.56 -0.64 -12.19
C ARG A 538 10.21 -0.07 -12.61
N PRO A 539 9.81 1.08 -12.07
CA PRO A 539 8.55 1.74 -12.47
C PRO A 539 8.41 1.92 -13.99
N HIS A 540 9.48 2.33 -14.69
CA HIS A 540 9.41 2.55 -16.14
C HIS A 540 9.39 1.26 -16.97
N GLU A 541 9.83 0.12 -16.44
CA GLU A 541 9.69 -1.19 -17.09
C GLU A 541 8.24 -1.65 -17.04
N LEU A 542 7.58 -1.49 -15.87
CA LEU A 542 6.15 -1.74 -15.72
C LEU A 542 5.33 -0.81 -16.63
N GLU A 543 5.62 0.49 -16.63
CA GLU A 543 4.90 1.49 -17.41
C GLU A 543 4.97 1.23 -18.94
N ASN A 544 6.09 0.73 -19.44
CA ASN A 544 6.29 0.52 -20.86
C ASN A 544 5.72 -0.81 -21.39
N ALA A 545 5.40 -1.76 -20.51
CA ALA A 545 4.82 -3.04 -20.89
C ALA A 545 3.31 -2.90 -21.14
N ARG A 546 2.81 -3.54 -22.19
CA ARG A 546 1.37 -3.65 -22.46
C ARG A 546 0.79 -4.90 -21.84
N HIS A 547 1.59 -5.96 -21.75
CA HIS A 547 1.22 -7.25 -21.18
C HIS A 547 2.34 -7.76 -20.28
N ALA A 548 2.01 -8.67 -19.37
CA ALA A 548 3.01 -9.26 -18.49
C ALA A 548 4.17 -9.95 -19.25
N TYR A 549 3.90 -10.52 -20.43
CA TYR A 549 4.93 -11.15 -21.27
C TYR A 549 5.84 -10.14 -22.01
N ASP A 550 5.51 -8.85 -22.01
CA ASP A 550 6.38 -7.77 -22.53
C ASP A 550 7.42 -7.32 -21.49
N LEU A 551 7.26 -7.72 -20.24
CA LEU A 551 8.20 -7.39 -19.18
C LEU A 551 9.55 -8.07 -19.43
N PRO A 552 10.68 -7.39 -19.20
CA PRO A 552 12.00 -7.97 -19.42
C PRO A 552 12.27 -9.10 -18.42
N ARG A 553 13.17 -10.02 -18.79
CA ARG A 553 13.74 -10.94 -17.80
C ARG A 553 14.60 -10.12 -16.85
N SER A 554 14.22 -10.09 -15.58
CA SER A 554 14.96 -9.30 -14.60
C SER A 554 16.26 -9.99 -14.18
N ALA A 555 17.33 -9.20 -14.13
CA ALA A 555 18.62 -9.56 -13.54
C ALA A 555 18.77 -8.99 -12.12
N HIS A 556 17.79 -8.24 -11.63
CA HIS A 556 17.87 -7.49 -10.38
C HIS A 556 16.58 -7.61 -9.56
N THR A 557 16.70 -7.26 -8.29
CA THR A 557 15.56 -6.91 -7.43
C THR A 557 15.71 -5.47 -6.98
N TYR A 558 14.64 -4.70 -7.15
CA TYR A 558 14.58 -3.29 -6.83
C TYR A 558 13.87 -3.10 -5.49
N LEU A 559 14.62 -2.73 -4.46
CA LEU A 559 14.11 -2.45 -3.13
C LEU A 559 13.85 -0.95 -2.97
N ARG A 560 12.62 -0.58 -2.72
CA ARG A 560 12.17 0.79 -2.52
C ARG A 560 11.82 1.05 -1.05
N ALA A 561 12.26 2.19 -0.52
CA ALA A 561 11.77 2.78 0.72
C ALA A 561 11.22 4.16 0.42
N SER A 562 9.99 4.45 0.83
CA SER A 562 9.27 5.70 0.55
C SER A 562 8.70 6.34 1.81
N ALA A 563 8.69 7.67 1.83
CA ALA A 563 7.97 8.45 2.83
C ALA A 563 6.46 8.54 2.53
N GLY A 564 6.05 8.15 1.33
CA GLY A 564 4.65 8.08 0.90
C GLY A 564 4.52 8.16 -0.62
N MET A 565 3.61 7.36 -1.12
CA MET A 565 3.17 7.33 -2.51
C MET A 565 1.76 7.92 -2.62
N CYS A 566 1.48 8.66 -3.68
CA CYS A 566 0.13 9.11 -4.00
C CYS A 566 -0.84 7.92 -4.05
N GLY A 567 -2.06 8.08 -3.58
CA GLY A 567 -3.12 7.07 -3.68
C GLY A 567 -3.34 6.63 -5.13
N ILE A 568 -4.03 5.52 -5.31
CA ILE A 568 -4.24 4.88 -6.63
C ILE A 568 -5.57 5.29 -7.29
N GLY A 569 -6.47 5.98 -6.55
CA GLY A 569 -7.80 6.35 -7.04
C GLY A 569 -8.77 5.18 -7.10
N GLY A 570 -9.98 5.43 -7.56
CA GLY A 570 -10.97 4.36 -7.62
C GLY A 570 -12.40 4.79 -7.90
N ASP A 571 -12.72 6.06 -8.02
CA ASP A 571 -14.08 6.48 -8.38
C ASP A 571 -14.40 6.07 -9.82
N ASP A 572 -13.58 6.47 -10.77
CA ASP A 572 -13.63 6.02 -12.16
C ASP A 572 -12.21 5.91 -12.76
N SER A 573 -12.10 5.47 -14.03
CA SER A 573 -10.83 5.34 -14.76
C SER A 573 -10.76 6.21 -16.02
N TRP A 574 -11.56 7.27 -16.12
CA TRP A 574 -11.62 8.17 -17.28
C TRP A 574 -11.68 9.67 -16.95
N GLY A 575 -11.47 10.06 -15.68
CA GLY A 575 -11.43 11.47 -15.32
C GLY A 575 -11.30 11.76 -13.83
N ALA A 576 -11.69 10.85 -12.94
CA ALA A 576 -11.61 11.07 -11.50
C ALA A 576 -10.15 11.04 -11.00
N PRO A 577 -9.64 12.16 -10.46
CA PRO A 577 -8.32 12.16 -9.84
C PRO A 577 -8.35 11.43 -8.49
N VAL A 578 -7.19 11.08 -7.99
CA VAL A 578 -7.00 10.66 -6.59
C VAL A 578 -7.56 11.73 -5.65
N LEU A 579 -8.25 11.32 -4.59
CA LEU A 579 -8.79 12.24 -3.58
C LEU A 579 -7.64 13.05 -2.94
N THR A 580 -7.88 14.35 -2.73
CA THR A 580 -6.84 15.31 -2.33
C THR A 580 -6.08 14.90 -1.06
N GLU A 581 -6.77 14.28 -0.10
CA GLU A 581 -6.16 13.81 1.15
C GLU A 581 -5.15 12.68 0.96
N TYR A 582 -5.15 12.00 -0.19
CA TYR A 582 -4.21 10.93 -0.54
C TYR A 582 -3.19 11.36 -1.60
N THR A 583 -3.09 12.66 -1.88
CA THR A 583 -2.06 13.23 -2.75
C THR A 583 -0.89 13.77 -1.94
N HIS A 584 0.25 13.93 -2.59
CA HIS A 584 1.43 14.55 -2.00
C HIS A 584 1.69 15.91 -2.66
N PRO A 585 1.16 17.01 -2.11
CA PRO A 585 1.43 18.34 -2.65
C PRO A 585 2.92 18.65 -2.63
N ASN A 586 3.34 19.57 -3.50
CA ASN A 586 4.70 20.09 -3.54
C ASN A 586 5.02 20.83 -2.21
N ALA A 587 5.59 20.11 -1.27
CA ALA A 587 5.95 20.56 0.06
C ALA A 587 7.28 19.93 0.50
N ALA A 588 7.91 20.45 1.55
CA ALA A 588 9.11 19.85 2.12
C ALA A 588 8.86 18.38 2.48
N ARG A 589 9.79 17.51 2.08
CA ARG A 589 9.69 16.07 2.29
C ARG A 589 10.98 15.51 2.89
N HIS A 590 10.80 14.58 3.80
CA HIS A 590 11.88 13.92 4.50
C HIS A 590 11.64 12.43 4.57
N LEU A 591 12.61 11.64 4.15
CA LEU A 591 12.64 10.19 4.36
C LEU A 591 13.87 9.84 5.20
N ARG A 592 13.68 9.06 6.26
CA ARG A 592 14.74 8.62 7.17
C ARG A 592 14.60 7.13 7.44
N PHE A 593 15.66 6.39 7.23
CA PHE A 593 15.75 4.96 7.58
C PHE A 593 17.19 4.54 7.78
N THR A 594 17.39 3.43 8.48
CA THR A 594 18.69 2.78 8.64
C THR A 594 18.77 1.60 7.68
N MET A 595 19.84 1.54 6.90
CA MET A 595 20.21 0.43 6.02
C MET A 595 21.29 -0.40 6.70
N GLN A 596 21.13 -1.74 6.73
CA GLN A 596 22.09 -2.65 7.36
C GLN A 596 22.18 -3.96 6.59
N GLY A 597 23.42 -4.42 6.33
CA GLY A 597 23.66 -5.77 5.85
C GLY A 597 23.33 -6.82 6.92
N ILE A 598 22.79 -7.95 6.52
CA ILE A 598 22.36 -9.07 7.38
C ILE A 598 22.87 -10.39 6.84
#